data_0b8cf7bac2837d0d746a7ee163efcd44
#
_entry.id   0b8cf7bac2837d0d746a7ee163efcd44
#
_cell.length_a   1.000
_cell.length_b   1.000
_cell.length_c   1.000
_cell.angle_alpha   90.00
_cell.angle_beta   90.00
_cell.angle_gamma   90.00
#
_symmetry.space_group_name_H-M   'P 1'
#
loop_
_entity.id
_entity.type
_entity.pdbx_description
1 polymer ?
#
loop_
_entity_poly.entity_id
_entity_poly.type
_entity_poly.pdbx_seq_one_letter_code
_entity_poly.pdbx_strand_id
1 'polypeptide(L)'
;MVIKITYGKESTEAVFQFFKQTGTDFASIYEVDIPDGGTFDIEYTMKGGVVDSMTVNPHSLSLDIGILTNSDGALDISIPRNALDSIDENGFDTEFIILIYSSNEVNPVQTDYNKIEFDDESRSIYIPIKNGDSKIQIVGTSVIPEFGALIQLVLIVAIITTIIISARTKLLIFPKP
;
A
#
# COMPACT_ATOMS: atom_id res chain seq x y z
N MET A 1 26.47 -1.66 6.87
CA MET A 1 27.75 -1.95 6.18
C MET A 1 27.60 -1.43 4.77
N VAL A 2 28.52 -0.57 4.31
CA VAL A 2 28.52 -0.08 2.92
C VAL A 2 29.53 -0.91 2.15
N ILE A 3 29.10 -1.52 1.06
CA ILE A 3 30.00 -2.24 0.15
C ILE A 3 30.13 -1.41 -1.13
N LYS A 4 31.34 -0.95 -1.42
CA LYS A 4 31.65 -0.23 -2.65
C LYS A 4 32.09 -1.23 -3.71
N ILE A 5 31.29 -1.36 -4.78
CA ILE A 5 31.63 -2.19 -5.94
C ILE A 5 32.12 -1.25 -7.04
N THR A 6 33.36 -1.43 -7.47
CA THR A 6 33.95 -0.65 -8.56
C THR A 6 34.14 -1.57 -9.76
N TYR A 7 33.54 -1.21 -10.89
CA TYR A 7 33.75 -1.87 -12.17
C TYR A 7 34.20 -0.85 -13.21
N GLY A 8 35.44 -0.95 -13.64
CA GLY A 8 36.03 0.02 -14.58
C GLY A 8 36.24 1.40 -13.93
N LYS A 9 35.77 2.46 -14.61
CA LYS A 9 35.84 3.86 -14.11
C LYS A 9 34.57 4.31 -13.39
N GLU A 10 33.53 3.49 -13.35
CA GLU A 10 32.28 3.79 -12.66
C GLU A 10 32.24 3.11 -11.30
N SER A 11 31.85 3.83 -10.28
CA SER A 11 31.61 3.30 -8.94
C SER A 11 30.16 3.47 -8.58
N THR A 12 29.47 2.38 -8.25
CA THR A 12 28.11 2.39 -7.73
C THR A 12 28.17 2.03 -6.24
N GLU A 13 27.63 2.88 -5.39
CA GLU A 13 27.44 2.57 -3.98
C GLU A 13 26.08 1.88 -3.81
N ALA A 14 26.13 0.62 -3.41
CA ALA A 14 24.92 -0.09 -2.97
C ALA A 14 24.88 -0.05 -1.44
N VAL A 15 23.84 0.57 -0.90
CA VAL A 15 23.59 0.57 0.54
C VAL A 15 22.79 -0.68 0.86
N PHE A 16 23.45 -1.67 1.48
CA PHE A 16 22.76 -2.83 2.04
C PHE A 16 22.44 -2.52 3.50
N GLN A 17 21.16 -2.39 3.82
CA GLN A 17 20.72 -2.33 5.21
C GLN A 17 20.69 -3.74 5.77
N PHE A 18 21.62 -4.04 6.66
CA PHE A 18 21.58 -5.28 7.44
C PHE A 18 20.77 -5.02 8.70
N PHE A 19 19.57 -5.57 8.76
CA PHE A 19 18.79 -5.57 9.98
C PHE A 19 19.37 -6.59 10.97
N LYS A 20 19.53 -6.17 12.23
CA LYS A 20 20.05 -7.03 13.28
C LYS A 20 18.98 -8.06 13.64
N GLN A 21 19.25 -9.32 13.34
CA GLN A 21 18.42 -10.46 13.68
C GLN A 21 18.28 -10.58 15.21
N THR A 22 17.12 -10.30 15.72
CA THR A 22 16.67 -10.81 17.01
C THR A 22 15.54 -11.81 16.72
N GLY A 23 15.94 -13.05 16.50
CA GLY A 23 15.14 -14.26 16.43
C GLY A 23 13.84 -14.15 15.62
N THR A 24 13.82 -14.83 14.48
CA THR A 24 12.73 -15.02 13.52
C THR A 24 12.64 -14.01 12.39
N ASP A 25 12.90 -14.51 11.20
CA ASP A 25 12.62 -14.04 9.85
C ASP A 25 12.88 -12.54 9.53
N PHE A 26 13.82 -12.31 8.61
CA PHE A 26 14.10 -10.96 8.08
C PHE A 26 12.85 -10.41 7.39
N ALA A 27 12.19 -9.43 7.97
CA ALA A 27 11.20 -8.64 7.27
C ALA A 27 11.90 -7.71 6.27
N SER A 28 11.53 -7.80 5.00
CA SER A 28 11.87 -6.80 3.99
C SER A 28 10.81 -5.71 4.03
N ILE A 29 11.19 -4.49 3.68
CA ILE A 29 10.27 -3.36 3.54
C ILE A 29 10.18 -3.00 2.07
N TYR A 30 8.98 -2.84 1.57
CA TYR A 30 8.69 -2.31 0.24
C TYR A 30 7.94 -1.00 0.38
N GLU A 31 8.53 0.08 -0.12
CA GLU A 31 7.89 1.39 -0.17
C GLU A 31 6.92 1.43 -1.36
N VAL A 32 5.63 1.61 -1.08
CA VAL A 32 4.57 1.68 -2.08
C VAL A 32 4.05 3.11 -2.17
N ASP A 33 4.08 3.68 -3.37
CA ASP A 33 3.49 4.97 -3.66
C ASP A 33 2.02 4.80 -4.09
N ILE A 34 1.13 5.47 -3.38
CA ILE A 34 -0.30 5.54 -3.73
C ILE A 34 -0.53 6.90 -4.37
N PRO A 35 -0.95 6.98 -5.63
CA PRO A 35 -1.23 8.23 -6.31
C PRO A 35 -2.14 9.11 -5.45
N ASP A 36 -1.70 10.35 -5.17
CA ASP A 36 -2.36 11.33 -4.30
C ASP A 36 -2.62 10.87 -2.84
N GLY A 37 -2.19 9.66 -2.47
CA GLY A 37 -2.38 9.06 -1.14
C GLY A 37 -1.15 9.08 -0.24
N GLY A 38 0.03 9.30 -0.81
CA GLY A 38 1.32 9.25 -0.11
C GLY A 38 2.03 7.91 -0.22
N THR A 39 3.11 7.77 0.54
CA THR A 39 3.99 6.61 0.51
C THR A 39 3.80 5.77 1.77
N PHE A 40 3.75 4.46 1.62
CA PHE A 40 3.56 3.49 2.71
C PHE A 40 4.61 2.41 2.66
N ASP A 41 5.13 2.08 3.83
CA ASP A 41 6.04 0.96 4.03
C ASP A 41 5.24 -0.32 4.28
N ILE A 42 5.43 -1.32 3.41
CA ILE A 42 4.83 -2.64 3.55
C ILE A 42 5.91 -3.62 3.97
N GLU A 43 5.76 -4.20 5.16
CA GLU A 43 6.66 -5.23 5.66
C GLU A 43 6.27 -6.59 5.08
N TYR A 44 7.25 -7.36 4.62
CA TYR A 44 7.01 -8.70 4.09
C TYR A 44 8.20 -9.63 4.25
N THR A 45 7.92 -10.92 4.20
CA THR A 45 8.90 -12.01 4.07
C THR A 45 8.43 -12.95 2.98
N MET A 46 9.29 -13.28 2.03
CA MET A 46 8.97 -14.20 0.95
C MET A 46 9.89 -15.43 0.98
N LYS A 47 9.28 -16.61 0.91
CA LYS A 47 9.95 -17.91 0.73
C LYS A 47 9.54 -18.47 -0.62
N GLY A 48 10.48 -19.12 -1.34
CA GLY A 48 10.21 -19.72 -2.64
C GLY A 48 10.30 -18.77 -3.83
N GLY A 49 10.77 -17.54 -3.61
CA GLY A 49 10.92 -16.53 -4.64
C GLY A 49 11.34 -15.17 -4.11
N VAL A 50 11.10 -14.13 -4.91
CA VAL A 50 11.33 -12.73 -4.55
C VAL A 50 10.15 -11.88 -5.01
N VAL A 51 9.89 -10.80 -4.29
CA VAL A 51 8.97 -9.75 -4.72
C VAL A 51 9.69 -8.87 -5.73
N ASP A 52 9.08 -8.68 -6.90
CA ASP A 52 9.57 -7.85 -7.99
C ASP A 52 8.98 -6.44 -7.95
N SER A 53 7.68 -6.35 -7.63
CA SER A 53 6.97 -5.06 -7.57
C SER A 53 5.79 -5.13 -6.60
N MET A 54 5.44 -3.96 -6.03
CA MET A 54 4.17 -3.76 -5.32
C MET A 54 3.54 -2.45 -5.78
N THR A 55 2.24 -2.46 -6.04
CA THR A 55 1.49 -1.28 -6.49
C THR A 55 0.08 -1.33 -5.95
N VAL A 56 -0.37 -0.25 -5.34
CA VAL A 56 -1.78 -0.09 -4.97
C VAL A 56 -2.58 0.36 -6.19
N ASN A 57 -3.69 -0.31 -6.45
CA ASN A 57 -4.62 0.06 -7.50
C ASN A 57 -5.95 0.53 -6.89
N PRO A 58 -6.18 1.86 -6.85
CA PRO A 58 -7.41 2.41 -6.27
C PRO A 58 -8.68 2.01 -7.02
N HIS A 59 -8.60 1.75 -8.33
CA HIS A 59 -9.78 1.39 -9.12
C HIS A 59 -10.31 -0.01 -8.83
N SER A 60 -9.40 -0.94 -8.52
CA SER A 60 -9.74 -2.32 -8.14
C SER A 60 -9.72 -2.55 -6.63
N LEU A 61 -9.44 -1.51 -5.84
CA LEU A 61 -9.27 -1.58 -4.39
C LEU A 61 -8.31 -2.71 -4.00
N SER A 62 -7.14 -2.76 -4.64
CA SER A 62 -6.21 -3.88 -4.48
C SER A 62 -4.76 -3.44 -4.33
N LEU A 63 -3.99 -4.31 -3.67
CA LEU A 63 -2.54 -4.34 -3.71
C LEU A 63 -2.11 -5.42 -4.70
N ASP A 64 -1.45 -5.01 -5.77
CA ASP A 64 -0.92 -5.87 -6.82
C ASP A 64 0.56 -6.11 -6.57
N ILE A 65 0.96 -7.38 -6.40
CA ILE A 65 2.32 -7.79 -6.06
C ILE A 65 2.86 -8.67 -7.17
N GLY A 66 3.85 -8.17 -7.92
CA GLY A 66 4.62 -8.97 -8.88
C GLY A 66 5.64 -9.84 -8.13
N ILE A 67 5.71 -11.11 -8.48
CA ILE A 67 6.61 -12.08 -7.86
C ILE A 67 7.37 -12.90 -8.91
N LEU A 68 8.58 -13.28 -8.55
CA LEU A 68 9.39 -14.24 -9.33
C LEU A 68 9.62 -15.46 -8.44
N THR A 69 8.96 -16.56 -8.77
CA THR A 69 9.01 -17.80 -8.00
C THR A 69 10.03 -18.78 -8.58
N ASN A 70 10.75 -19.50 -7.72
CA ASN A 70 11.67 -20.56 -8.09
C ASN A 70 11.35 -21.90 -7.42
N SER A 71 10.48 -21.91 -6.42
CA SER A 71 9.94 -23.09 -5.74
C SER A 71 8.62 -22.74 -5.07
N ASP A 72 7.92 -23.76 -4.56
CA ASP A 72 6.78 -23.54 -3.67
C ASP A 72 7.24 -22.87 -2.38
N GLY A 73 6.40 -21.99 -1.85
CA GLY A 73 6.72 -21.20 -0.66
C GLY A 73 5.53 -20.42 -0.14
N ALA A 74 5.80 -19.22 0.38
CA ALA A 74 4.78 -18.33 0.91
C ALA A 74 5.23 -16.88 0.94
N LEU A 75 4.26 -15.98 0.93
CA LEU A 75 4.40 -14.56 1.24
C LEU A 75 3.73 -14.26 2.57
N ASP A 76 4.53 -13.85 3.56
CA ASP A 76 4.05 -13.21 4.77
C ASP A 76 4.08 -11.70 4.53
N ILE A 77 2.98 -11.00 4.75
CA ILE A 77 2.87 -9.58 4.46
C ILE A 77 2.04 -8.88 5.52
N SER A 78 2.52 -7.72 5.97
CA SER A 78 1.82 -6.82 6.88
C SER A 78 1.37 -5.58 6.12
N ILE A 79 0.07 -5.42 5.96
CA ILE A 79 -0.55 -4.37 5.16
C ILE A 79 -1.10 -3.30 6.10
N PRO A 80 -0.58 -2.07 6.06
CA PRO A 80 -1.17 -0.96 6.82
C PRO A 80 -2.63 -0.72 6.41
N ARG A 81 -3.54 -0.62 7.39
CA ARG A 81 -4.98 -0.43 7.12
C ARG A 81 -5.29 0.84 6.35
N ASN A 82 -4.45 1.86 6.51
CA ASN A 82 -4.56 3.09 5.76
C ASN A 82 -4.04 2.98 4.31
N ALA A 83 -3.35 1.93 3.93
CA ALA A 83 -2.97 1.65 2.53
C ALA A 83 -4.02 0.80 1.83
N LEU A 84 -4.47 -0.28 2.46
CA LEU A 84 -5.53 -1.16 1.97
C LEU A 84 -6.23 -1.81 3.16
N ASP A 85 -7.56 -1.74 3.20
CA ASP A 85 -8.34 -2.40 4.24
C ASP A 85 -9.53 -3.17 3.64
N SER A 86 -10.13 -4.06 4.43
CA SER A 86 -11.33 -4.80 4.10
C SER A 86 -12.30 -4.77 5.27
N ILE A 87 -13.29 -3.88 5.17
CA ILE A 87 -14.31 -3.64 6.20
C ILE A 87 -15.70 -3.66 5.56
N ASP A 88 -16.71 -4.02 6.35
CA ASP A 88 -18.11 -3.92 5.93
C ASP A 88 -18.68 -2.50 6.13
N GLU A 89 -19.94 -2.32 5.78
CA GLU A 89 -20.67 -1.04 5.90
C GLU A 89 -20.81 -0.55 7.37
N ASN A 90 -20.62 -1.44 8.34
CA ASN A 90 -20.67 -1.13 9.78
C ASN A 90 -19.29 -0.89 10.38
N GLY A 91 -18.22 -1.02 9.57
CA GLY A 91 -16.84 -0.86 9.98
C GLY A 91 -16.23 -2.12 10.61
N PHE A 92 -16.87 -3.29 10.48
CA PHE A 92 -16.30 -4.55 10.94
C PHE A 92 -15.37 -5.15 9.90
N ASP A 93 -14.31 -5.79 10.37
CA ASP A 93 -13.34 -6.48 9.54
C ASP A 93 -13.99 -7.58 8.69
N THR A 94 -13.72 -7.53 7.39
CA THR A 94 -14.06 -8.60 6.45
C THR A 94 -12.79 -9.24 5.87
N GLU A 95 -12.95 -10.36 5.18
CA GLU A 95 -11.83 -11.06 4.55
C GLU A 95 -11.35 -10.31 3.31
N PHE A 96 -10.03 -10.36 3.05
CA PHE A 96 -9.47 -10.04 1.75
C PHE A 96 -9.82 -11.14 0.73
N ILE A 97 -9.88 -10.77 -0.53
CA ILE A 97 -9.92 -11.75 -1.63
C ILE A 97 -8.50 -11.81 -2.22
N ILE A 98 -7.91 -12.99 -2.20
CA ILE A 98 -6.58 -13.23 -2.77
C ILE A 98 -6.71 -13.90 -4.13
N LEU A 99 -6.16 -13.26 -5.17
CA LEU A 99 -6.11 -13.80 -6.52
C LEU A 99 -4.66 -14.04 -6.90
N ILE A 100 -4.34 -15.26 -7.29
CA ILE A 100 -2.99 -15.64 -7.76
C ILE A 100 -3.03 -15.86 -9.28
N TYR A 101 -2.10 -15.22 -9.96
CA TYR A 101 -1.88 -15.35 -11.39
C TYR A 101 -0.64 -16.21 -11.60
N SER A 102 -0.78 -17.29 -12.36
CA SER A 102 0.30 -18.18 -12.72
C SER A 102 0.62 -18.08 -14.20
N SER A 103 1.87 -18.24 -14.56
CA SER A 103 2.33 -18.16 -15.96
C SER A 103 1.67 -19.21 -16.89
N ASN A 104 1.12 -20.26 -16.30
CA ASN A 104 0.51 -21.38 -17.02
C ASN A 104 -1.02 -21.33 -17.08
N GLU A 105 -1.65 -20.36 -16.43
CA GLU A 105 -3.11 -20.24 -16.35
C GLU A 105 -3.60 -18.93 -16.96
N VAL A 106 -4.70 -19.00 -17.69
CA VAL A 106 -5.30 -17.81 -18.35
C VAL A 106 -6.04 -16.93 -17.37
N ASN A 107 -6.62 -17.51 -16.32
CA ASN A 107 -7.40 -16.80 -15.32
C ASN A 107 -6.73 -16.92 -13.94
N PRO A 108 -6.85 -15.89 -13.08
CA PRO A 108 -6.37 -16.00 -11.71
C PRO A 108 -7.20 -17.01 -10.91
N VAL A 109 -6.54 -17.62 -9.94
CA VAL A 109 -7.16 -18.55 -9.00
C VAL A 109 -7.34 -17.83 -7.67
N GLN A 110 -8.56 -17.87 -7.13
CA GLN A 110 -8.78 -17.42 -5.77
C GLN A 110 -8.17 -18.42 -4.79
N THR A 111 -7.39 -17.91 -3.85
CA THR A 111 -6.64 -18.73 -2.88
C THR A 111 -6.98 -18.29 -1.47
N ASP A 112 -7.09 -19.25 -0.57
CA ASP A 112 -7.23 -18.98 0.86
C ASP A 112 -5.90 -18.51 1.44
N TYR A 113 -5.98 -17.72 2.51
CA TYR A 113 -4.85 -17.24 3.27
C TYR A 113 -5.05 -17.48 4.77
N ASN A 114 -3.98 -17.45 5.53
CA ASN A 114 -4.05 -17.51 6.98
C ASN A 114 -3.83 -16.12 7.58
N LYS A 115 -4.69 -15.74 8.53
CA LYS A 115 -4.49 -14.54 9.35
C LYS A 115 -3.37 -14.81 10.33
N ILE A 116 -2.39 -13.91 10.39
CA ILE A 116 -1.32 -13.94 11.38
C ILE A 116 -1.71 -13.03 12.55
N GLU A 117 -1.92 -11.75 12.27
CA GLU A 117 -2.27 -10.72 13.23
C GLU A 117 -3.12 -9.65 12.56
N PHE A 118 -4.20 -9.24 13.25
CA PHE A 118 -5.04 -8.12 12.82
C PHE A 118 -5.17 -7.18 14.01
N ASP A 119 -4.58 -6.00 13.90
CA ASP A 119 -4.68 -4.95 14.90
C ASP A 119 -5.32 -3.68 14.31
N ASP A 120 -5.27 -2.57 15.05
CA ASP A 120 -5.85 -1.29 14.61
C ASP A 120 -5.01 -0.58 13.54
N GLU A 121 -3.75 -0.99 13.35
CA GLU A 121 -2.79 -0.34 12.45
C GLU A 121 -2.57 -1.15 11.17
N SER A 122 -2.56 -2.48 11.27
CA SER A 122 -2.18 -3.37 10.17
C SER A 122 -2.94 -4.69 10.14
N ARG A 123 -2.85 -5.39 9.02
CA ARG A 123 -3.31 -6.76 8.83
C ARG A 123 -2.18 -7.61 8.29
N SER A 124 -1.70 -8.53 9.11
CA SER A 124 -0.66 -9.49 8.73
C SER A 124 -1.28 -10.80 8.29
N ILE A 125 -0.95 -11.22 7.06
CA ILE A 125 -1.50 -12.41 6.42
C ILE A 125 -0.39 -13.28 5.82
N TYR A 126 -0.64 -14.59 5.77
CA TYR A 126 0.20 -15.61 5.14
C TYR A 126 -0.49 -16.14 3.90
N ILE A 127 0.15 -16.02 2.73
CA ILE A 127 -0.36 -16.45 1.44
C ILE A 127 0.53 -17.56 0.90
N PRO A 128 0.03 -18.81 0.74
CA PRO A 128 0.79 -19.87 0.11
C PRO A 128 0.97 -19.58 -1.40
N ILE A 129 2.17 -19.81 -1.91
CA ILE A 129 2.51 -19.64 -3.33
C ILE A 129 3.09 -20.92 -3.90
N LYS A 130 2.96 -21.08 -5.21
CA LYS A 130 3.51 -22.22 -5.98
C LYS A 130 4.56 -21.75 -6.98
N ASN A 131 5.43 -22.66 -7.34
CA ASN A 131 6.36 -22.42 -8.43
C ASN A 131 5.59 -22.15 -9.73
N GLY A 132 5.90 -21.05 -10.41
CA GLY A 132 5.20 -20.58 -11.61
C GLY A 132 4.16 -19.48 -11.34
N ASP A 133 3.87 -19.17 -10.08
CA ASP A 133 3.08 -17.99 -9.74
C ASP A 133 3.89 -16.73 -10.06
N SER A 134 3.21 -15.72 -10.64
CA SER A 134 3.87 -14.52 -11.17
C SER A 134 3.29 -13.22 -10.61
N LYS A 135 2.06 -13.25 -10.07
CA LYS A 135 1.42 -12.09 -9.46
C LYS A 135 0.43 -12.53 -8.40
N ILE A 136 0.40 -11.78 -7.31
CA ILE A 136 -0.62 -11.86 -6.26
C ILE A 136 -1.40 -10.55 -6.28
N GLN A 137 -2.72 -10.64 -6.24
CA GLN A 137 -3.59 -9.48 -6.08
C GLN A 137 -4.40 -9.65 -4.81
N ILE A 138 -4.23 -8.72 -3.87
CA ILE A 138 -4.97 -8.68 -2.61
C ILE A 138 -6.05 -7.63 -2.77
N VAL A 139 -7.30 -8.04 -2.79
CA VAL A 139 -8.46 -7.15 -2.97
C VAL A 139 -9.13 -6.91 -1.63
N GLY A 140 -9.27 -5.64 -1.28
CA GLY A 140 -9.99 -5.17 -0.09
C GLY A 140 -11.31 -4.51 -0.44
N THR A 141 -11.85 -3.73 0.49
CA THR A 141 -13.05 -2.93 0.31
C THR A 141 -12.78 -1.44 0.36
N SER A 142 -11.62 -1.04 0.86
CA SER A 142 -11.18 0.36 0.90
C SER A 142 -9.68 0.49 0.63
N VAL A 143 -9.33 1.52 -0.11
CA VAL A 143 -7.98 2.07 -0.28
C VAL A 143 -8.06 3.51 0.16
N ILE A 144 -6.95 4.14 0.59
CA ILE A 144 -6.98 5.57 0.92
C ILE A 144 -7.65 6.33 -0.23
N PRO A 145 -8.78 7.02 0.04
CA PRO A 145 -9.42 7.81 -1.00
C PRO A 145 -8.47 8.96 -1.39
N GLU A 146 -8.40 9.28 -2.66
CA GLU A 146 -7.73 10.46 -3.22
C GLU A 146 -8.40 11.78 -2.74
N PHE A 147 -8.54 11.97 -1.43
CA PHE A 147 -9.19 13.16 -0.90
C PHE A 147 -8.23 14.34 -0.70
N GLY A 148 -6.92 14.15 -0.84
CA GLY A 148 -5.93 15.20 -0.59
C GLY A 148 -6.17 16.46 -1.41
N ALA A 149 -6.29 16.34 -2.71
CA ALA A 149 -6.52 17.48 -3.63
C ALA A 149 -7.95 18.02 -3.53
N LEU A 150 -8.96 17.15 -3.38
CA LEU A 150 -10.36 17.56 -3.24
C LEU A 150 -10.64 18.29 -1.91
N ILE A 151 -10.10 17.79 -0.79
CA ILE A 151 -10.24 18.46 0.52
C ILE A 151 -9.56 19.83 0.49
N GLN A 152 -8.37 19.94 -0.09
CA GLN A 152 -7.68 21.21 -0.26
C GLN A 152 -8.49 22.18 -1.11
N LEU A 153 -9.07 21.73 -2.23
CA LEU A 153 -9.92 22.54 -3.09
C LEU A 153 -11.17 23.02 -2.35
N VAL A 154 -11.87 22.13 -1.66
CA VAL A 154 -13.06 22.47 -0.86
C VAL A 154 -12.72 23.46 0.24
N LEU A 155 -11.59 23.28 0.93
CA LEU A 155 -11.14 24.19 1.97
C LEU A 155 -10.82 25.57 1.40
N ILE A 156 -10.12 25.65 0.26
CA ILE A 156 -9.81 26.91 -0.41
C ILE A 156 -11.10 27.63 -0.83
N VAL A 157 -12.05 26.93 -1.44
CA VAL A 157 -13.35 27.50 -1.82
C VAL A 157 -14.13 27.98 -0.61
N ALA A 158 -14.13 27.23 0.49
CA ALA A 158 -14.80 27.62 1.74
C ALA A 158 -14.18 28.90 2.35
N ILE A 159 -12.85 28.99 2.37
CA ILE A 159 -12.15 30.18 2.87
C ILE A 159 -12.45 31.40 2.00
N ILE A 160 -12.36 31.29 0.67
CA ILE A 160 -12.65 32.37 -0.27
C ILE A 160 -14.10 32.83 -0.10
N THR A 161 -15.03 31.90 -0.01
CA THR A 161 -16.47 32.22 0.18
C THR A 161 -16.71 32.98 1.49
N THR A 162 -16.07 32.53 2.56
CA THR A 162 -16.17 33.18 3.89
C THR A 162 -15.62 34.61 3.85
N ILE A 163 -14.49 34.83 3.19
CA ILE A 163 -13.89 36.17 3.02
C ILE A 163 -14.83 37.09 2.23
N ILE A 164 -15.41 36.62 1.13
CA ILE A 164 -16.32 37.40 0.29
C ILE A 164 -17.59 37.79 1.07
N ILE A 165 -18.17 36.85 1.81
CA ILE A 165 -19.34 37.10 2.66
C ILE A 165 -19.00 38.11 3.75
N SER A 166 -17.88 37.94 4.45
CA SER A 166 -17.43 38.88 5.50
C SER A 166 -17.18 40.28 4.96
N ALA A 167 -16.59 40.40 3.77
CA ALA A 167 -16.37 41.71 3.14
C ALA A 167 -17.68 42.39 2.75
N ARG A 168 -18.67 41.64 2.26
CA ARG A 168 -19.99 42.19 1.91
C ARG A 168 -20.83 42.59 3.14
N THR A 169 -20.77 41.84 4.22
CA THR A 169 -21.48 42.16 5.47
C THR A 169 -20.93 43.40 6.15
N LYS A 170 -19.62 43.66 6.08
CA LYS A 170 -19.02 44.93 6.59
C LYS A 170 -19.48 46.15 5.81
N LEU A 171 -19.80 46.04 4.53
CA LEU A 171 -20.36 47.12 3.69
C LEU A 171 -21.81 47.51 4.05
N LEU A 172 -22.54 46.63 4.77
CA LEU A 172 -23.93 46.86 5.20
C LEU A 172 -24.08 47.43 6.61
N ILE A 173 -22.97 47.56 7.37
CA ILE A 173 -23.02 47.99 8.81
C ILE A 173 -22.69 49.46 8.99
N PHE A 174 -22.33 50.21 7.95
CA PHE A 174 -22.18 51.68 8.09
C PHE A 174 -23.49 52.39 7.74
N PRO A 175 -24.28 52.88 8.73
CA PRO A 175 -25.38 53.77 8.43
C PRO A 175 -24.80 55.09 7.89
N LYS A 176 -25.28 55.51 6.73
CA LYS A 176 -24.98 56.82 6.17
C LYS A 176 -25.47 57.89 7.16
N PRO A 177 -24.69 58.96 7.42
CA PRO A 177 -25.12 60.09 8.26
C PRO A 177 -26.27 60.88 7.61
#